data_a51d823c949d683fba034ccf2ec40d86
#
_entry.id   a51d823c949d683fba034ccf2ec40d86
#
_cell.length_a   1.000
_cell.length_b   1.000
_cell.length_c   1.000
_cell.angle_alpha   90.00
_cell.angle_beta   90.00
_cell.angle_gamma   90.00
#
_symmetry.space_group_name_H-M   'P 1'
#
loop_
_entity.id
_entity.type
_entity.pdbx_description
1 polymer ?
#
loop_
_entity_poly.entity_id
_entity_poly.type
_entity_poly.pdbx_seq_one_letter_code
_entity_poly.pdbx_strand_id
1 'polypeptide(L)'
;MFVTIGLDMQVYFVASSRLVGKDKDLYSLMYKTISTEYKMVSDKVWRWVKSGVEDLRGDPQAKKENYNETLKCINKADIVIMEISGHSMSMGYILSKALEINKPVIAMYKEEMEPVFIAGMDDPKLILAKYTQVNVEKTIWESIKKAKSLIDVRFNFFVSPKILTYLDWVGQKRMIPKSVFLRNLIEREMKKDRDFKG
;
A
#
# COMPACT_ATOMS: atom_id res chain seq x y z
N MET A 1 -13.78 -17.19 -15.73
CA MET A 1 -12.38 -16.90 -16.10
C MET A 1 -11.72 -16.37 -14.84
N PHE A 2 -11.06 -17.23 -14.07
CA PHE A 2 -10.36 -16.84 -12.85
C PHE A 2 -9.10 -16.06 -13.27
N VAL A 3 -9.06 -14.78 -12.95
CA VAL A 3 -7.83 -13.98 -13.09
C VAL A 3 -6.86 -14.50 -12.03
N THR A 4 -5.83 -15.20 -12.44
CA THR A 4 -4.75 -15.67 -11.55
C THR A 4 -3.91 -14.46 -11.15
N ILE A 5 -4.33 -13.74 -10.10
CA ILE A 5 -3.55 -12.67 -9.48
C ILE A 5 -2.52 -13.35 -8.56
N GLY A 6 -1.47 -13.91 -9.13
CA GLY A 6 -0.60 -14.72 -8.28
C GLY A 6 0.91 -14.68 -8.56
N LEU A 7 1.32 -14.52 -9.79
CA LEU A 7 2.74 -14.76 -10.15
C LEU A 7 3.56 -13.50 -10.48
N ASP A 8 2.95 -12.31 -10.52
CA ASP A 8 3.65 -11.06 -10.89
C ASP A 8 3.39 -9.89 -9.94
N MET A 9 2.77 -10.15 -8.77
CA MET A 9 2.46 -9.07 -7.81
C MET A 9 3.73 -8.43 -7.26
N GLN A 10 3.79 -7.10 -7.35
CA GLN A 10 4.92 -6.29 -6.94
C GLN A 10 4.67 -5.66 -5.58
N VAL A 11 5.59 -5.88 -4.66
CA VAL A 11 5.50 -5.35 -3.30
C VAL A 11 6.61 -4.32 -3.05
N TYR A 12 6.24 -3.18 -2.49
CA TYR A 12 7.18 -2.20 -1.98
C TYR A 12 7.25 -2.30 -0.47
N PHE A 13 8.38 -2.79 0.05
CA PHE A 13 8.64 -2.86 1.50
C PHE A 13 9.43 -1.64 1.95
N VAL A 14 8.92 -0.96 2.99
CA VAL A 14 9.50 0.25 3.57
C VAL A 14 9.65 0.08 5.08
N ALA A 15 10.78 0.49 5.62
CA ALA A 15 11.05 0.50 7.05
C ALA A 15 11.79 1.78 7.45
N SER A 16 11.79 2.10 8.74
CA SER A 16 12.47 3.28 9.24
C SER A 16 13.99 3.11 9.21
N SER A 17 14.71 3.96 8.47
CA SER A 17 16.17 3.98 8.46
C SER A 17 16.78 4.19 9.85
N ARG A 18 16.07 4.87 10.76
CA ARG A 18 16.53 5.15 12.12
C ARG A 18 16.61 3.90 12.99
N LEU A 19 15.85 2.87 12.68
CA LEU A 19 15.81 1.63 13.46
C LEU A 19 16.64 0.49 12.85
N VAL A 20 17.25 0.68 11.68
CA VAL A 20 18.04 -0.38 11.00
C VAL A 20 19.10 -0.97 11.94
N GLY A 21 19.79 -0.17 12.71
CA GLY A 21 20.80 -0.66 13.65
C GLY A 21 20.23 -1.54 14.78
N LYS A 22 19.02 -1.21 15.26
CA LYS A 22 18.34 -1.95 16.35
C LYS A 22 17.55 -3.16 15.84
N ASP A 23 16.92 -3.01 14.68
CA ASP A 23 15.94 -3.98 14.16
C ASP A 23 16.45 -4.68 12.88
N LYS A 24 17.77 -4.80 12.74
CA LYS A 24 18.44 -5.37 11.57
C LYS A 24 17.93 -6.78 11.22
N ASP A 25 17.86 -7.66 12.21
CA ASP A 25 17.43 -9.04 12.01
C ASP A 25 15.93 -9.12 11.67
N LEU A 26 15.12 -8.28 12.32
CA LEU A 26 13.68 -8.17 12.03
C LEU A 26 13.44 -7.70 10.59
N TYR A 27 14.12 -6.65 10.14
CA TYR A 27 13.98 -6.16 8.77
C TYR A 27 14.49 -7.15 7.73
N SER A 28 15.56 -7.89 8.07
CA SER A 28 16.06 -8.99 7.25
C SER A 28 15.01 -10.10 7.12
N LEU A 29 14.40 -10.50 8.23
CA LEU A 29 13.35 -11.52 8.27
C LEU A 29 12.14 -11.07 7.43
N MET A 30 11.60 -9.88 7.68
CA MET A 30 10.46 -9.34 6.93
C MET A 30 10.73 -9.29 5.42
N TYR A 31 11.89 -8.74 5.02
CA TYR A 31 12.26 -8.65 3.62
C TYR A 31 12.34 -10.04 2.97
N LYS A 32 13.03 -10.98 3.61
CA LYS A 32 13.13 -12.36 3.10
C LYS A 32 11.77 -13.02 2.99
N THR A 33 10.94 -12.94 4.04
CA THR A 33 9.58 -13.50 4.03
C THR A 33 8.78 -13.00 2.83
N ILE A 34 8.77 -11.68 2.58
CA ILE A 34 8.03 -11.12 1.45
C ILE A 34 8.62 -11.56 0.11
N SER A 35 9.96 -11.55 -0.02
CA SER A 35 10.66 -11.82 -1.28
C SER A 35 10.63 -13.29 -1.70
N THR A 36 10.18 -14.21 -0.85
CA THR A 36 10.00 -15.63 -1.24
C THR A 36 8.88 -15.85 -2.24
N GLU A 37 7.82 -15.03 -2.18
CA GLU A 37 6.63 -15.21 -3.02
C GLU A 37 6.33 -14.01 -3.93
N TYR A 38 6.89 -12.82 -3.62
CA TYR A 38 6.55 -11.60 -4.33
C TYR A 38 7.76 -10.88 -4.87
N LYS A 39 7.56 -10.23 -6.01
CA LYS A 39 8.59 -9.38 -6.61
C LYS A 39 8.75 -8.09 -5.83
N MET A 40 9.94 -7.89 -5.26
CA MET A 40 10.25 -6.64 -4.57
C MET A 40 10.48 -5.51 -5.57
N VAL A 41 9.80 -4.37 -5.37
CA VAL A 41 9.99 -3.16 -6.19
C VAL A 41 11.33 -2.48 -5.90
N SER A 42 11.82 -2.60 -4.66
CA SER A 42 13.08 -2.04 -4.21
C SER A 42 13.78 -2.97 -3.23
N ASP A 43 15.08 -3.03 -3.29
CA ASP A 43 15.95 -3.74 -2.35
C ASP A 43 16.55 -2.81 -1.28
N LYS A 44 16.07 -1.58 -1.17
CA LYS A 44 16.67 -0.53 -0.34
C LYS A 44 16.80 -0.93 1.13
N VAL A 45 15.73 -1.48 1.73
CA VAL A 45 15.78 -1.96 3.12
C VAL A 45 16.80 -3.11 3.25
N TRP A 46 16.87 -3.99 2.26
CA TRP A 46 17.87 -5.06 2.23
C TRP A 46 19.30 -4.55 2.16
N ARG A 47 19.56 -3.52 1.33
CA ARG A 47 20.87 -2.86 1.26
C ARG A 47 21.24 -2.21 2.60
N TRP A 48 20.30 -1.53 3.24
CA TRP A 48 20.52 -0.95 4.58
C TRP A 48 20.87 -2.01 5.63
N VAL A 49 20.23 -3.16 5.59
CA VAL A 49 20.55 -4.30 6.48
C VAL A 49 21.96 -4.83 6.22
N LYS A 50 22.41 -4.85 4.97
CA LYS A 50 23.76 -5.37 4.60
C LYS A 50 24.88 -4.38 4.81
N SER A 51 24.69 -3.14 4.36
CA SER A 51 25.76 -2.15 4.22
C SER A 51 25.57 -0.91 5.09
N GLY A 52 24.47 -0.84 5.84
CA GLY A 52 24.10 0.36 6.60
C GLY A 52 23.30 1.37 5.78
N VAL A 53 22.81 2.40 6.46
CA VAL A 53 22.02 3.48 5.85
C VAL A 53 22.94 4.54 5.27
N GLU A 54 22.70 4.91 4.03
CA GLU A 54 23.44 5.99 3.36
C GLU A 54 23.13 7.35 4.02
N ASP A 55 24.15 8.15 4.26
CA ASP A 55 23.99 9.51 4.75
C ASP A 55 23.79 10.48 3.58
N LEU A 56 22.56 10.91 3.39
CA LEU A 56 22.19 11.86 2.34
C LEU A 56 22.30 13.33 2.79
N ARG A 57 22.77 13.59 4.01
CA ARG A 57 22.93 14.97 4.50
C ARG A 57 24.02 15.68 3.70
N GLY A 58 23.73 16.92 3.29
CA GLY A 58 24.68 17.69 2.50
C GLY A 58 24.65 17.45 0.99
N ASP A 59 23.96 16.42 0.51
CA ASP A 59 23.81 16.14 -0.93
C ASP A 59 22.39 16.42 -1.42
N PRO A 60 22.10 17.58 -2.02
CA PRO A 60 20.79 17.93 -2.54
C PRO A 60 20.32 17.02 -3.67
N GLN A 61 21.25 16.56 -4.52
CA GLN A 61 20.93 15.70 -5.67
C GLN A 61 20.51 14.30 -5.18
N ALA A 62 21.28 13.70 -4.28
CA ALA A 62 20.95 12.41 -3.70
C ALA A 62 19.62 12.44 -2.94
N LYS A 63 19.28 13.53 -2.25
CA LYS A 63 17.96 13.72 -1.62
C LYS A 63 16.84 13.71 -2.63
N LYS A 64 16.99 14.44 -3.74
CA LYS A 64 16.00 14.50 -4.82
C LYS A 64 15.82 13.15 -5.50
N GLU A 65 16.91 12.43 -5.75
CA GLU A 65 16.89 11.09 -6.33
C GLU A 65 16.18 10.10 -5.41
N ASN A 66 16.52 10.10 -4.12
CA ASN A 66 15.88 9.28 -3.11
C ASN A 66 14.36 9.52 -3.01
N TYR A 67 13.93 10.77 -3.07
CA TYR A 67 12.51 11.14 -3.09
C TYR A 67 11.81 10.61 -4.34
N ASN A 68 12.40 10.86 -5.52
CA ASN A 68 11.83 10.43 -6.80
C ASN A 68 11.80 8.90 -6.93
N GLU A 69 12.82 8.20 -6.47
CA GLU A 69 12.85 6.73 -6.41
C GLU A 69 11.72 6.21 -5.53
N THR A 70 11.53 6.79 -4.35
CA THR A 70 10.44 6.41 -3.44
C THR A 70 9.07 6.55 -4.11
N LEU A 71 8.81 7.68 -4.79
CA LEU A 71 7.55 7.87 -5.53
C LEU A 71 7.38 6.86 -6.68
N LYS A 72 8.45 6.57 -7.42
CA LYS A 72 8.42 5.53 -8.47
C LYS A 72 8.09 4.15 -7.89
N CYS A 73 8.67 3.81 -6.73
CA CYS A 73 8.39 2.55 -6.05
C CYS A 73 6.93 2.45 -5.60
N ILE A 74 6.37 3.50 -5.01
CA ILE A 74 4.95 3.54 -4.61
C ILE A 74 4.04 3.34 -5.84
N ASN A 75 4.32 4.04 -6.95
CA ASN A 75 3.51 3.91 -8.17
C ASN A 75 3.58 2.51 -8.77
N LYS A 76 4.75 1.87 -8.75
CA LYS A 76 5.00 0.56 -9.36
C LYS A 76 4.43 -0.59 -8.54
N ALA A 77 4.36 -0.43 -7.23
CA ALA A 77 3.87 -1.48 -6.33
C ALA A 77 2.37 -1.73 -6.49
N ASP A 78 1.95 -2.98 -6.32
CA ASP A 78 0.55 -3.36 -6.14
C ASP A 78 0.12 -3.23 -4.67
N ILE A 79 1.05 -3.50 -3.74
CA ILE A 79 0.86 -3.36 -2.29
C ILE A 79 2.09 -2.67 -1.69
N VAL A 80 1.86 -1.76 -0.76
CA VAL A 80 2.92 -1.15 0.05
C VAL A 80 2.89 -1.74 1.45
N ILE A 81 4.00 -2.33 1.89
CA ILE A 81 4.17 -2.86 3.26
C ILE A 81 5.15 -1.95 4.00
N MET A 82 4.73 -1.45 5.15
CA MET A 82 5.51 -0.49 5.93
C MET A 82 5.69 -1.00 7.35
N GLU A 83 6.92 -1.03 7.85
CA GLU A 83 7.18 -1.21 9.29
C GLU A 83 7.26 0.19 9.93
N ILE A 84 6.25 0.53 10.75
CA ILE A 84 6.01 1.90 11.24
C ILE A 84 6.25 2.08 12.75
N SER A 85 6.81 1.11 13.46
CA SER A 85 7.16 1.25 14.89
C SER A 85 8.12 2.41 15.14
N GLY A 86 8.95 2.76 14.15
CA GLY A 86 9.81 3.93 14.20
C GLY A 86 9.12 5.19 13.70
N HIS A 87 8.83 6.11 14.60
CA HIS A 87 8.23 7.39 14.21
C HIS A 87 9.12 8.15 13.23
N SER A 88 8.58 8.45 12.05
CA SER A 88 9.26 9.18 11.00
C SER A 88 8.28 9.97 10.15
N MET A 89 8.56 11.25 9.94
CA MET A 89 7.78 12.10 9.05
C MET A 89 7.74 11.54 7.62
N SER A 90 8.85 10.98 7.14
CA SER A 90 8.91 10.36 5.81
C SER A 90 8.00 9.15 5.69
N MET A 91 7.87 8.33 6.76
CA MET A 91 6.97 7.18 6.77
C MET A 91 5.51 7.62 6.67
N GLY A 92 5.10 8.65 7.44
CA GLY A 92 3.75 9.23 7.34
C GLY A 92 3.46 9.78 5.95
N TYR A 93 4.42 10.46 5.32
CA TYR A 93 4.28 10.96 3.95
C TYR A 93 4.11 9.81 2.94
N ILE A 94 4.93 8.75 3.02
CA ILE A 94 4.86 7.58 2.13
C ILE A 94 3.49 6.89 2.27
N LEU A 95 3.03 6.70 3.50
CA LEU A 95 1.71 6.12 3.80
C LEU A 95 0.59 6.92 3.15
N SER A 96 0.54 8.23 3.42
CA SER A 96 -0.47 9.13 2.86
C SER A 96 -0.43 9.12 1.34
N LYS A 97 0.78 9.17 0.74
CA LYS A 97 0.94 9.18 -0.71
C LYS A 97 0.51 7.87 -1.37
N ALA A 98 0.74 6.74 -0.73
CA ALA A 98 0.29 5.45 -1.23
C ALA A 98 -1.25 5.33 -1.21
N LEU A 99 -1.89 5.74 -0.11
CA LEU A 99 -3.35 5.76 0.01
C LEU A 99 -4.00 6.74 -0.98
N GLU A 100 -3.42 7.93 -1.16
CA GLU A 100 -3.90 8.94 -2.12
C GLU A 100 -4.03 8.39 -3.55
N ILE A 101 -3.12 7.49 -3.95
CA ILE A 101 -3.17 6.83 -5.26
C ILE A 101 -3.82 5.45 -5.22
N ASN A 102 -4.66 5.19 -4.21
CA ASN A 102 -5.45 3.97 -4.02
C ASN A 102 -4.63 2.66 -3.94
N LYS A 103 -3.39 2.72 -3.42
CA LYS A 103 -2.63 1.49 -3.14
C LYS A 103 -3.04 0.92 -1.79
N PRO A 104 -3.29 -0.40 -1.67
CA PRO A 104 -3.39 -1.05 -0.38
C PRO A 104 -2.09 -0.88 0.40
N VAL A 105 -2.21 -0.42 1.64
CA VAL A 105 -1.08 -0.20 2.55
C VAL A 105 -1.23 -1.11 3.76
N ILE A 106 -0.22 -1.93 4.02
CA ILE A 106 -0.09 -2.72 5.24
C ILE A 106 0.88 -1.97 6.15
N ALA A 107 0.37 -1.34 7.20
CA ALA A 107 1.14 -0.64 8.20
C ALA A 107 1.35 -1.56 9.41
N MET A 108 2.53 -2.17 9.47
CA MET A 108 2.93 -3.11 10.53
C MET A 108 3.56 -2.36 11.70
N TYR A 109 3.21 -2.73 12.92
CA TYR A 109 3.79 -2.13 14.12
C TYR A 109 3.95 -3.16 15.24
N LYS A 110 4.98 -2.97 16.06
CA LYS A 110 5.21 -3.78 17.26
C LYS A 110 4.08 -3.58 18.26
N GLU A 111 3.66 -4.65 18.92
CA GLU A 111 2.51 -4.64 19.84
C GLU A 111 2.54 -3.50 20.86
N GLU A 112 3.71 -3.17 21.37
CA GLU A 112 3.93 -2.11 22.35
C GLU A 112 4.02 -0.68 21.76
N MET A 113 3.93 -0.54 20.44
CA MET A 113 4.16 0.73 19.70
C MET A 113 2.98 1.10 18.80
N GLU A 114 1.78 1.09 19.36
CA GLU A 114 0.57 1.42 18.61
C GLU A 114 0.64 2.83 17.98
N PRO A 115 0.41 2.96 16.67
CA PRO A 115 0.44 4.24 15.97
C PRO A 115 -0.90 4.98 16.13
N VAL A 116 -1.15 5.56 17.30
CA VAL A 116 -2.43 6.16 17.73
C VAL A 116 -3.04 7.07 16.67
N PHE A 117 -2.25 7.94 16.02
CA PHE A 117 -2.75 8.85 15.00
C PHE A 117 -3.23 8.11 13.74
N ILE A 118 -2.44 7.12 13.28
CA ILE A 118 -2.76 6.33 12.08
C ILE A 118 -3.93 5.40 12.37
N ALA A 119 -4.06 4.90 13.60
CA ALA A 119 -5.17 4.04 14.03
C ALA A 119 -6.53 4.76 13.96
N GLY A 120 -6.55 6.09 13.99
CA GLY A 120 -7.75 6.89 13.80
C GLY A 120 -8.13 7.15 12.34
N MET A 121 -7.35 6.68 11.36
CA MET A 121 -7.67 6.87 9.93
C MET A 121 -8.73 5.87 9.49
N ASP A 122 -9.79 6.38 8.85
CA ASP A 122 -10.83 5.58 8.22
C ASP A 122 -10.57 5.48 6.71
N ASP A 123 -9.63 4.63 6.32
CA ASP A 123 -9.30 4.38 4.91
C ASP A 123 -9.44 2.88 4.62
N PRO A 124 -10.31 2.48 3.66
CA PRO A 124 -10.58 1.07 3.36
C PRO A 124 -9.36 0.32 2.80
N LYS A 125 -8.33 1.03 2.34
CA LYS A 125 -7.08 0.44 1.83
C LYS A 125 -5.96 0.39 2.85
N LEU A 126 -6.19 0.88 4.08
CA LEU A 126 -5.25 0.80 5.17
C LEU A 126 -5.49 -0.45 6.02
N ILE A 127 -4.47 -1.28 6.14
CA ILE A 127 -4.46 -2.43 7.03
C ILE A 127 -3.44 -2.17 8.13
N LEU A 128 -3.92 -1.97 9.35
CA LEU A 128 -3.05 -1.94 10.53
C LEU A 128 -2.80 -3.37 11.02
N ALA A 129 -1.53 -3.74 11.14
CA ALA A 129 -1.12 -5.09 11.46
C ALA A 129 -0.17 -5.09 12.66
N LYS A 130 -0.73 -5.37 13.82
CA LYS A 130 0.04 -5.56 15.06
C LYS A 130 0.81 -6.87 15.00
N TYR A 131 2.08 -6.85 15.39
CA TYR A 131 2.92 -8.04 15.41
C TYR A 131 3.84 -8.10 16.63
N THR A 132 4.30 -9.32 16.91
CA THR A 132 5.40 -9.64 17.82
C THR A 132 6.53 -10.32 17.04
N GLN A 133 7.70 -10.50 17.64
CA GLN A 133 8.80 -11.23 17.00
C GLN A 133 8.43 -12.67 16.62
N VAL A 134 7.54 -13.30 17.38
CA VAL A 134 7.14 -14.70 17.17
C VAL A 134 6.16 -14.85 15.99
N ASN A 135 5.27 -13.85 15.77
CA ASN A 135 4.17 -13.98 14.81
C ASN A 135 4.35 -13.11 13.55
N VAL A 136 5.46 -12.42 13.38
CA VAL A 136 5.65 -11.43 12.31
C VAL A 136 5.44 -12.03 10.91
N GLU A 137 5.95 -13.23 10.63
CA GLU A 137 5.78 -13.90 9.33
C GLU A 137 4.31 -14.22 9.05
N LYS A 138 3.62 -14.82 10.05
CA LYS A 138 2.18 -15.10 9.97
C LYS A 138 1.39 -13.80 9.72
N THR A 139 1.71 -12.74 10.45
CA THR A 139 1.06 -11.43 10.30
C THR A 139 1.28 -10.84 8.91
N ILE A 140 2.48 -11.00 8.33
CA ILE A 140 2.75 -10.58 6.94
C ILE A 140 1.81 -11.32 5.97
N TRP A 141 1.73 -12.65 6.05
CA TRP A 141 0.91 -13.44 5.13
C TRP A 141 -0.59 -13.14 5.24
N GLU A 142 -1.10 -13.04 6.46
CA GLU A 142 -2.51 -12.70 6.70
C GLU A 142 -2.85 -11.30 6.19
N SER A 143 -1.94 -10.35 6.39
CA SER A 143 -2.13 -8.97 5.93
C SER A 143 -2.05 -8.86 4.40
N ILE A 144 -1.12 -9.57 3.76
CA ILE A 144 -1.05 -9.60 2.28
C ILE A 144 -2.32 -10.26 1.71
N LYS A 145 -2.83 -11.32 2.33
CA LYS A 145 -4.09 -11.95 1.90
C LYS A 145 -5.26 -10.96 1.93
N LYS A 146 -5.36 -10.13 2.97
CA LYS A 146 -6.36 -9.05 3.05
C LYS A 146 -6.10 -7.98 1.99
N ALA A 147 -4.86 -7.52 1.85
CA ALA A 147 -4.49 -6.48 0.90
C ALA A 147 -4.79 -6.87 -0.56
N LYS A 148 -4.64 -8.15 -0.92
CA LYS A 148 -4.99 -8.66 -2.26
C LYS A 148 -6.45 -8.42 -2.63
N SER A 149 -7.38 -8.54 -1.69
CA SER A 149 -8.79 -8.26 -1.96
C SER A 149 -9.10 -6.77 -2.13
N LEU A 150 -8.15 -5.90 -1.75
CA LEU A 150 -8.27 -4.45 -1.88
C LEU A 150 -7.59 -3.89 -3.14
N ILE A 151 -6.90 -4.73 -3.93
CA ILE A 151 -6.26 -4.28 -5.18
C ILE A 151 -7.34 -3.95 -6.21
N ASP A 152 -7.29 -2.73 -6.76
CA ASP A 152 -8.20 -2.34 -7.82
C ASP A 152 -7.92 -3.13 -9.09
N VAL A 153 -8.94 -3.77 -9.62
CA VAL A 153 -8.91 -4.46 -10.91
C VAL A 153 -9.46 -3.52 -11.98
N ARG A 154 -8.73 -3.37 -13.09
CA ARG A 154 -9.24 -2.60 -14.22
C ARG A 154 -10.38 -3.36 -14.88
N PHE A 155 -11.56 -2.75 -14.87
CA PHE A 155 -12.73 -3.25 -15.55
C PHE A 155 -13.16 -2.28 -16.67
N ASN A 156 -13.30 -2.77 -17.91
CA ASN A 156 -13.72 -1.98 -19.04
C ASN A 156 -15.01 -2.57 -19.61
N PHE A 157 -15.93 -1.71 -20.00
CA PHE A 157 -17.17 -2.10 -20.67
C PHE A 157 -17.61 -1.02 -21.68
N PHE A 158 -18.41 -1.42 -22.66
CA PHE A 158 -18.97 -0.51 -23.64
C PHE A 158 -20.26 0.11 -23.10
N VAL A 159 -20.44 1.41 -23.38
CA VAL A 159 -21.67 2.14 -23.04
C VAL A 159 -22.26 2.78 -24.30
N SER A 160 -23.58 2.92 -24.33
CA SER A 160 -24.22 3.67 -25.41
C SER A 160 -23.89 5.17 -25.32
N PRO A 161 -23.97 5.93 -26.45
CA PRO A 161 -23.77 7.39 -26.43
C PRO A 161 -24.66 8.10 -25.42
N LYS A 162 -25.90 7.65 -25.23
CA LYS A 162 -26.83 8.20 -24.24
C LYS A 162 -26.31 8.07 -22.80
N ILE A 163 -25.76 6.91 -22.45
CA ILE A 163 -25.14 6.69 -21.10
C ILE A 163 -23.90 7.57 -20.96
N LEU A 164 -23.07 7.68 -21.98
CA LEU A 164 -21.88 8.51 -21.95
C LEU A 164 -22.24 9.98 -21.70
N THR A 165 -23.23 10.52 -22.43
CA THR A 165 -23.73 11.90 -22.24
C THR A 165 -24.24 12.12 -20.81
N TYR A 166 -24.96 11.16 -20.24
CA TYR A 166 -25.42 11.24 -18.86
C TYR A 166 -24.26 11.27 -17.87
N LEU A 167 -23.24 10.42 -18.07
CA LEU A 167 -22.05 10.40 -17.22
C LEU A 167 -21.25 11.70 -17.30
N ASP A 168 -21.18 12.33 -18.49
CA ASP A 168 -20.55 13.64 -18.66
C ASP A 168 -21.30 14.72 -17.86
N TRP A 169 -22.62 14.75 -18.01
CA TRP A 169 -23.47 15.67 -17.28
C TRP A 169 -23.36 15.50 -15.74
N VAL A 170 -23.39 14.26 -15.23
CA VAL A 170 -23.24 13.97 -13.81
C VAL A 170 -21.86 14.43 -13.31
N GLY A 171 -20.81 14.12 -14.05
CA GLY A 171 -19.45 14.50 -13.70
C GLY A 171 -19.30 16.01 -13.54
N GLN A 172 -19.85 16.77 -14.47
CA GLN A 172 -19.85 18.24 -14.42
C GLN A 172 -20.73 18.77 -13.29
N LYS A 173 -21.96 18.29 -13.15
CA LYS A 173 -22.91 18.79 -12.17
C LYS A 173 -22.49 18.49 -10.71
N ARG A 174 -21.91 17.33 -10.47
CA ARG A 174 -21.51 16.88 -9.13
C ARG A 174 -20.03 17.12 -8.83
N MET A 175 -19.26 17.62 -9.78
CA MET A 175 -17.81 17.84 -9.66
C MET A 175 -17.05 16.61 -9.20
N ILE A 176 -17.45 15.42 -9.68
CA ILE A 176 -16.81 14.14 -9.37
C ILE A 176 -16.44 13.40 -10.65
N PRO A 177 -15.34 12.64 -10.69
CA PRO A 177 -14.99 11.78 -11.83
C PRO A 177 -16.09 10.76 -12.14
N LYS A 178 -16.31 10.45 -13.43
CA LYS A 178 -17.28 9.44 -13.87
C LYS A 178 -17.04 8.07 -13.20
N SER A 179 -15.78 7.68 -13.06
CA SER A 179 -15.39 6.43 -12.40
C SER A 179 -15.81 6.40 -10.91
N VAL A 180 -15.69 7.51 -10.21
CA VAL A 180 -16.14 7.63 -8.80
C VAL A 180 -17.66 7.50 -8.73
N PHE A 181 -18.38 8.19 -9.64
CA PHE A 181 -19.84 8.07 -9.69
C PHE A 181 -20.29 6.63 -9.94
N LEU A 182 -19.68 5.94 -10.91
CA LEU A 182 -20.01 4.55 -11.23
C LEU A 182 -19.68 3.60 -10.07
N ARG A 183 -18.52 3.77 -9.42
CA ARG A 183 -18.15 2.97 -8.25
C ARG A 183 -19.17 3.12 -7.13
N ASN A 184 -19.50 4.34 -6.76
CA ASN A 184 -20.50 4.62 -5.73
C ASN A 184 -21.90 4.04 -6.06
N LEU A 185 -22.26 4.03 -7.34
CA LEU A 185 -23.51 3.43 -7.80
C LEU A 185 -23.51 1.91 -7.60
N ILE A 186 -22.43 1.25 -8.00
CA ILE A 186 -22.26 -0.21 -7.87
C ILE A 186 -22.22 -0.60 -6.39
N GLU A 187 -21.42 0.09 -5.56
CA GLU A 187 -21.31 -0.18 -4.11
C GLU A 187 -22.66 -0.01 -3.40
N ARG A 188 -23.45 0.97 -3.80
CA ARG A 188 -24.81 1.16 -3.27
C ARG A 188 -25.73 0.00 -3.67
N GLU A 189 -25.60 -0.53 -4.88
CA GLU A 189 -26.38 -1.67 -5.33
C GLU A 189 -25.95 -2.95 -4.64
N MET A 190 -24.64 -3.18 -4.51
CA MET A 190 -24.09 -4.31 -3.73
C MET A 190 -24.61 -4.37 -2.29
N LYS A 191 -24.77 -3.21 -1.63
CA LYS A 191 -25.32 -3.15 -0.26
C LYS A 191 -26.79 -3.56 -0.17
N LYS A 192 -27.55 -3.50 -1.26
CA LYS A 192 -28.96 -3.93 -1.31
C LYS A 192 -29.10 -5.41 -1.62
N ASP A 193 -28.12 -5.98 -2.28
CA ASP A 193 -28.12 -7.37 -2.69
C ASP A 193 -27.80 -8.28 -1.50
N ARG A 194 -28.85 -8.96 -0.98
CA ARG A 194 -28.74 -9.81 0.21
C ARG A 194 -28.02 -11.12 -0.05
N ASP A 195 -27.94 -11.54 -1.30
CA ASP A 195 -27.34 -12.82 -1.69
C ASP A 195 -25.81 -12.67 -1.98
N PHE A 196 -25.34 -11.43 -2.13
CA PHE A 196 -23.91 -11.15 -2.33
C PHE A 196 -23.14 -11.23 -1.00
N LYS A 197 -22.31 -12.25 -0.90
CA LYS A 197 -21.34 -12.43 0.21
C LYS A 197 -19.95 -12.09 -0.31
N GLY A 198 -19.60 -10.78 -0.32
CA GLY A 198 -18.33 -10.24 -0.77
C GLY A 198 -17.11 -10.71 0.01
#